data_3d9ec1ca4e9d94a1a76bc23fb42e3dac
#
_entry.id   3d9ec1ca4e9d94a1a76bc23fb42e3dac
#
_cell.length_a   1.000
_cell.length_b   1.000
_cell.length_c   1.000
_cell.angle_alpha   90.00
_cell.angle_beta   90.00
_cell.angle_gamma   90.00
#
_symmetry.space_group_name_H-M   'P 1'
#
loop_
_entity.id
_entity.type
_entity.pdbx_description
1 polymer ?
#
loop_
_entity_poly.entity_id
_entity_poly.type
_entity_poly.pdbx_seq_one_letter_code
_entity_poly.pdbx_strand_id
1 'polypeptide(L)'
;AFFTPLVRQIQFPNTSYGEDYALGLAFSRRYRIGRIYDELYLCRRWGGNSDAALSIDKVNANNLYKDRLRTMEIKARQQMLAGKTDIIVDNSLQRFFNRQLEVWKDVSARYRDLHNVQMKQLGDIKVQFNPARIVSTGAKIDSKTLEKRPCFLCDTNRPKEQMAKYLDDKFSLLVNPFPILPTHFTVPAKRHQLQSIKKNYGEIYKILSRFDDIIVFYNGPKCGASAPDHMHFQAGTSGIIPLQTEW
;
A
#
# COMPACT_ATOMS: atom_id res chain seq x y z
N ALA A 1 2.52 0.67 21.73
CA ALA A 1 1.97 2.04 21.80
C ALA A 1 0.77 2.15 20.86
N PHE A 2 -0.23 2.92 21.23
CA PHE A 2 -1.43 3.15 20.42
C PHE A 2 -1.60 4.64 20.15
N PHE A 3 -2.12 4.97 18.98
CA PHE A 3 -2.48 6.35 18.66
C PHE A 3 -3.78 6.72 19.40
N THR A 4 -3.69 7.64 20.34
CA THR A 4 -4.76 7.99 21.30
C THR A 4 -6.14 8.25 20.67
N PRO A 5 -6.26 9.00 19.55
CA PRO A 5 -7.57 9.22 18.93
C PRO A 5 -8.26 7.92 18.48
N LEU A 6 -7.49 6.92 18.01
CA LEU A 6 -8.03 5.62 17.60
C LEU A 6 -8.46 4.79 18.81
N VAL A 7 -7.72 4.84 19.92
CA VAL A 7 -8.11 4.16 21.17
C VAL A 7 -9.43 4.71 21.68
N ARG A 8 -9.63 6.02 21.63
CA ARG A 8 -10.91 6.65 22.03
C ARG A 8 -12.08 6.22 21.14
N GLN A 9 -11.81 5.97 19.86
CA GLN A 9 -12.84 5.53 18.92
C GLN A 9 -13.18 4.05 19.06
N ILE A 10 -12.18 3.19 19.29
CA ILE A 10 -12.36 1.73 19.36
C ILE A 10 -12.76 1.30 20.76
N GLN A 11 -12.23 1.95 21.78
CA GLN A 11 -12.43 1.72 23.22
C GLN A 11 -11.91 0.37 23.72
N PHE A 12 -11.60 0.31 25.01
CA PHE A 12 -11.28 -0.94 25.68
C PHE A 12 -12.58 -1.72 25.98
N PRO A 13 -12.56 -3.06 25.87
CA PRO A 13 -13.66 -3.86 26.35
C PRO A 13 -13.76 -3.74 27.88
N ASN A 14 -14.97 -3.82 28.42
CA ASN A 14 -15.20 -3.78 29.85
C ASN A 14 -14.87 -5.15 30.47
N THR A 15 -13.58 -5.48 30.53
CA THR A 15 -13.07 -6.70 31.17
C THR A 15 -11.83 -6.37 31.98
N SER A 16 -11.59 -7.11 33.05
CA SER A 16 -10.39 -6.95 33.88
C SER A 16 -9.23 -7.85 33.49
N TYR A 17 -9.36 -8.60 32.38
CA TYR A 17 -8.33 -9.49 31.87
C TYR A 17 -8.39 -9.60 30.35
N GLY A 18 -7.22 -9.46 29.69
CA GLY A 18 -7.11 -9.58 28.26
C GLY A 18 -7.72 -8.40 27.48
N GLU A 19 -7.95 -7.28 28.15
CA GLU A 19 -8.45 -6.03 27.55
C GLU A 19 -7.49 -5.48 26.49
N ASP A 20 -6.20 -5.57 26.73
CA ASP A 20 -5.13 -5.20 25.78
C ASP A 20 -5.12 -6.11 24.56
N TYR A 21 -5.32 -7.41 24.80
CA TYR A 21 -5.40 -8.40 23.72
C TYR A 21 -6.64 -8.18 22.85
N ALA A 22 -7.80 -7.98 23.46
CA ALA A 22 -9.04 -7.70 22.74
C ALA A 22 -8.98 -6.38 21.98
N LEU A 23 -8.36 -5.33 22.56
CA LEU A 23 -8.10 -4.07 21.89
C LEU A 23 -7.20 -4.27 20.67
N GLY A 24 -6.09 -5.04 20.80
CA GLY A 24 -5.19 -5.37 19.71
C GLY A 24 -5.90 -6.07 18.54
N LEU A 25 -6.78 -7.03 18.85
CA LEU A 25 -7.62 -7.70 17.83
C LEU A 25 -8.54 -6.70 17.12
N ALA A 26 -9.20 -5.81 17.87
CA ALA A 26 -10.08 -4.80 17.29
C ALA A 26 -9.32 -3.81 16.38
N PHE A 27 -8.11 -3.39 16.78
CA PHE A 27 -7.24 -2.59 15.93
C PHE A 27 -6.86 -3.31 14.65
N SER A 28 -6.51 -4.59 14.74
CA SER A 28 -6.05 -5.38 13.58
C SER A 28 -7.11 -5.61 12.50
N ARG A 29 -8.38 -5.33 12.80
CA ARG A 29 -9.48 -5.36 11.80
C ARG A 29 -9.40 -4.22 10.79
N ARG A 30 -8.92 -3.06 11.21
CA ARG A 30 -8.96 -1.81 10.43
C ARG A 30 -7.60 -1.21 10.16
N TYR A 31 -6.59 -1.54 10.98
CA TYR A 31 -5.28 -0.93 10.96
C TYR A 31 -4.19 -1.99 10.94
N ARG A 32 -3.07 -1.67 10.33
CA ARG A 32 -1.86 -2.49 10.43
C ARG A 32 -1.20 -2.25 11.78
N ILE A 33 -0.82 -3.33 12.46
CA ILE A 33 -0.06 -3.29 13.70
C ILE A 33 1.38 -3.57 13.35
N GLY A 34 2.25 -2.56 13.50
CA GLY A 34 3.69 -2.70 13.36
C GLY A 34 4.30 -3.36 14.60
N ARG A 35 5.49 -3.92 14.45
CA ARG A 35 6.30 -4.43 15.54
C ARG A 35 7.50 -3.53 15.79
N ILE A 36 7.73 -3.16 17.03
CA ILE A 36 8.95 -2.49 17.48
C ILE A 36 9.83 -3.56 18.12
N TYR A 37 11.06 -3.67 17.66
CA TYR A 37 11.99 -4.69 18.13
C TYR A 37 12.85 -4.21 19.30
N ASP A 38 12.86 -2.91 19.58
CA ASP A 38 13.58 -2.33 20.71
C ASP A 38 12.88 -2.66 22.02
N GLU A 39 13.65 -2.84 23.10
CA GLU A 39 13.13 -3.01 24.44
C GLU A 39 12.60 -1.67 24.96
N LEU A 40 11.25 -1.51 24.99
CA LEU A 40 10.61 -0.27 25.38
C LEU A 40 10.33 -0.17 26.89
N TYR A 41 10.26 -1.30 27.59
CA TYR A 41 10.08 -1.33 29.04
C TYR A 41 10.52 -2.68 29.63
N LEU A 42 10.91 -2.64 30.89
CA LEU A 42 11.25 -3.81 31.69
C LEU A 42 10.07 -4.22 32.56
N CYS A 43 9.49 -5.39 32.28
CA CYS A 43 8.43 -5.97 33.10
C CYS A 43 9.03 -6.70 34.31
N ARG A 44 8.87 -6.12 35.51
CA ARG A 44 9.27 -6.78 36.76
C ARG A 44 8.14 -7.70 37.23
N ARG A 45 8.48 -8.95 37.47
CA ARG A 45 7.57 -9.93 38.08
C ARG A 45 8.02 -10.25 39.49
N TRP A 46 7.11 -10.12 40.45
CA TRP A 46 7.33 -10.48 41.85
C TRP A 46 6.02 -11.04 42.42
N GLY A 47 6.09 -11.68 43.60
CA GLY A 47 4.94 -12.36 44.22
C GLY A 47 3.68 -11.51 44.50
N GLY A 48 3.83 -10.18 44.46
CA GLY A 48 2.69 -9.23 44.59
C GLY A 48 2.04 -8.81 43.26
N ASN A 49 2.51 -9.33 42.10
CA ASN A 49 1.83 -9.08 40.84
C ASN A 49 0.50 -9.80 40.75
N SER A 50 -0.49 -9.18 40.14
CA SER A 50 -1.83 -9.74 39.94
C SER A 50 -1.86 -11.13 39.30
N ASP A 51 -0.83 -11.44 38.47
CA ASP A 51 -0.72 -12.71 37.78
C ASP A 51 0.11 -13.77 38.52
N ALA A 52 0.89 -13.38 39.56
CA ALA A 52 1.84 -14.28 40.22
C ALA A 52 1.16 -15.26 41.21
N ALA A 53 -0.04 -14.93 41.66
CA ALA A 53 -0.77 -15.71 42.68
C ALA A 53 -2.08 -16.33 42.14
N LEU A 54 -2.21 -16.43 40.79
CA LEU A 54 -3.39 -17.01 40.18
C LEU A 54 -3.42 -18.54 40.39
N SER A 55 -4.55 -19.08 40.83
CA SER A 55 -4.80 -20.52 40.81
C SER A 55 -4.78 -21.05 39.37
N ILE A 56 -4.47 -22.33 39.21
CA ILE A 56 -4.45 -22.98 37.88
C ILE A 56 -5.80 -22.85 37.18
N ASP A 57 -6.91 -22.92 37.93
CA ASP A 57 -8.25 -22.74 37.36
C ASP A 57 -8.46 -21.33 36.82
N LYS A 58 -7.96 -20.31 37.52
CA LYS A 58 -8.02 -18.93 37.06
C LYS A 58 -7.17 -18.71 35.81
N VAL A 59 -5.95 -19.31 35.73
CA VAL A 59 -5.10 -19.28 34.55
C VAL A 59 -5.79 -19.95 33.36
N ASN A 60 -6.39 -21.11 33.57
CA ASN A 60 -7.13 -21.82 32.53
C ASN A 60 -8.37 -21.04 32.07
N ALA A 61 -9.12 -20.43 32.98
CA ALA A 61 -10.24 -19.57 32.60
C ALA A 61 -9.81 -18.38 31.77
N ASN A 62 -8.70 -17.74 32.16
CA ASN A 62 -8.12 -16.62 31.44
C ASN A 62 -7.65 -17.01 30.01
N ASN A 63 -6.99 -18.16 29.89
CA ASN A 63 -6.56 -18.71 28.59
C ASN A 63 -7.77 -19.06 27.72
N LEU A 64 -8.78 -19.71 28.30
CA LEU A 64 -10.03 -20.03 27.59
C LEU A 64 -10.73 -18.76 27.10
N TYR A 65 -10.72 -17.69 27.87
CA TYR A 65 -11.26 -16.40 27.45
C TYR A 65 -10.52 -15.84 26.21
N LYS A 66 -9.17 -15.84 26.21
CA LYS A 66 -8.36 -15.43 25.06
C LYS A 66 -8.62 -16.29 23.83
N ASP A 67 -8.75 -17.60 24.01
CA ASP A 67 -9.02 -18.53 22.91
C ASP A 67 -10.42 -18.34 22.33
N ARG A 68 -11.40 -18.01 23.16
CA ARG A 68 -12.74 -17.60 22.69
C ARG A 68 -12.67 -16.33 21.85
N LEU A 69 -11.95 -15.31 22.30
CA LEU A 69 -11.75 -14.08 21.53
C LEU A 69 -11.10 -14.34 20.18
N ARG A 70 -10.05 -15.18 20.15
CA ARG A 70 -9.39 -15.60 18.89
C ARG A 70 -10.35 -16.33 17.97
N THR A 71 -11.09 -17.30 18.52
CA THR A 71 -12.04 -18.10 17.75
C THR A 71 -13.15 -17.23 17.17
N MET A 72 -13.69 -16.30 17.95
CA MET A 72 -14.71 -15.36 17.46
C MET A 72 -14.15 -14.48 16.34
N GLU A 73 -12.92 -13.97 16.49
CA GLU A 73 -12.28 -13.15 15.48
C GLU A 73 -11.99 -13.93 14.19
N ILE A 74 -11.49 -15.16 14.31
CA ILE A 74 -11.24 -16.04 13.15
C ILE A 74 -12.56 -16.34 12.43
N LYS A 75 -13.61 -16.69 13.15
CA LYS A 75 -14.95 -16.96 12.57
C LYS A 75 -15.51 -15.73 11.88
N ALA A 76 -15.41 -14.56 12.52
CA ALA A 76 -15.86 -13.30 11.94
C ALA A 76 -15.10 -13.00 10.64
N ARG A 77 -13.78 -13.19 10.62
CA ARG A 77 -12.95 -13.01 9.41
C ARG A 77 -13.26 -14.04 8.35
N GLN A 78 -13.50 -15.30 8.72
CA GLN A 78 -13.93 -16.36 7.78
C GLN A 78 -15.30 -16.03 7.17
N GLN A 79 -16.25 -15.56 7.97
CA GLN A 79 -17.55 -15.12 7.48
C GLN A 79 -17.41 -13.88 6.57
N MET A 80 -16.58 -12.94 6.94
CA MET A 80 -16.22 -11.80 6.09
C MET A 80 -15.56 -12.27 4.77
N LEU A 81 -14.76 -13.32 4.81
CA LEU A 81 -14.13 -13.90 3.61
C LEU A 81 -15.13 -14.75 2.79
N ALA A 82 -15.98 -15.52 3.45
CA ALA A 82 -17.01 -16.34 2.80
C ALA A 82 -18.17 -15.52 2.23
N GLY A 83 -18.58 -14.47 2.94
CA GLY A 83 -19.55 -13.47 2.47
C GLY A 83 -18.99 -12.48 1.46
N LYS A 84 -17.73 -12.63 1.06
CA LYS A 84 -17.02 -11.78 0.09
C LYS A 84 -17.42 -11.95 -1.37
N THR A 85 -18.49 -12.61 -1.67
CA THR A 85 -19.23 -12.28 -2.88
C THR A 85 -19.84 -10.87 -2.82
N ASP A 86 -20.01 -10.28 -1.60
CA ASP A 86 -20.65 -8.95 -1.44
C ASP A 86 -20.00 -8.01 -0.41
N ILE A 87 -18.97 -8.41 0.33
CA ILE A 87 -18.22 -7.44 1.12
C ILE A 87 -17.26 -6.73 0.20
N ILE A 88 -17.62 -5.52 -0.11
CA ILE A 88 -16.79 -4.45 -0.63
C ILE A 88 -15.63 -4.21 0.37
N VAL A 89 -14.59 -5.06 0.35
CA VAL A 89 -13.24 -4.54 0.49
C VAL A 89 -13.23 -3.44 -0.56
N ASP A 90 -12.86 -2.22 -0.19
CA ASP A 90 -12.82 -1.14 -1.19
C ASP A 90 -11.77 -1.51 -2.25
N ASN A 91 -12.12 -2.42 -3.14
CA ASN A 91 -11.41 -2.78 -4.35
C ASN A 91 -11.59 -1.67 -5.40
N SER A 92 -11.86 -0.43 -4.94
CA SER A 92 -12.03 0.69 -5.84
C SER A 92 -10.81 0.89 -6.73
N LEU A 93 -9.62 0.53 -6.20
CA LEU A 93 -8.37 0.57 -6.94
C LEU A 93 -8.29 -0.56 -7.97
N GLN A 94 -8.60 -1.78 -7.57
CA GLN A 94 -8.58 -2.95 -8.46
C GLN A 94 -9.69 -2.86 -9.52
N ARG A 95 -10.89 -2.38 -9.15
CA ARG A 95 -11.98 -2.14 -10.11
C ARG A 95 -11.61 -1.04 -11.11
N PHE A 96 -11.01 0.05 -10.65
CA PHE A 96 -10.51 1.10 -11.52
C PHE A 96 -9.45 0.57 -12.49
N PHE A 97 -8.50 -0.23 -11.99
CA PHE A 97 -7.46 -0.86 -12.80
C PHE A 97 -8.06 -1.77 -13.86
N ASN A 98 -8.93 -2.70 -13.48
CA ASN A 98 -9.56 -3.66 -14.40
C ASN A 98 -10.37 -2.92 -15.49
N ARG A 99 -11.18 -1.94 -15.09
CA ARG A 99 -11.95 -1.14 -16.04
C ARG A 99 -11.07 -0.37 -17.01
N GLN A 100 -9.94 0.15 -16.56
CA GLN A 100 -8.96 0.79 -17.45
C GLN A 100 -8.43 -0.19 -18.49
N LEU A 101 -8.10 -1.43 -18.10
CA LEU A 101 -7.61 -2.44 -19.03
C LEU A 101 -8.69 -2.92 -20.03
N GLU A 102 -9.96 -2.87 -19.65
CA GLU A 102 -11.08 -3.16 -20.56
C GLU A 102 -11.19 -2.12 -21.67
N VAL A 103 -11.00 -0.85 -21.33
CA VAL A 103 -11.13 0.28 -22.26
C VAL A 103 -9.87 0.46 -23.12
N TRP A 104 -8.69 0.28 -22.54
CA TRP A 104 -7.41 0.57 -23.20
C TRP A 104 -6.68 -0.72 -23.61
N LYS A 105 -7.03 -1.24 -24.78
CA LYS A 105 -6.59 -2.57 -25.24
C LYS A 105 -5.07 -2.71 -25.39
N ASP A 106 -4.37 -1.68 -25.89
CA ASP A 106 -2.91 -1.72 -26.04
C ASP A 106 -2.21 -1.83 -24.68
N VAL A 107 -2.70 -1.10 -23.69
CA VAL A 107 -2.16 -1.18 -22.33
C VAL A 107 -2.50 -2.52 -21.69
N SER A 108 -3.71 -3.03 -21.90
CA SER A 108 -4.09 -4.38 -21.49
C SER A 108 -3.16 -5.46 -22.04
N ALA A 109 -2.75 -5.34 -23.32
CA ALA A 109 -1.78 -6.25 -23.90
C ALA A 109 -0.42 -6.18 -23.18
N ARG A 110 0.09 -4.98 -22.91
CA ARG A 110 1.36 -4.81 -22.16
C ARG A 110 1.33 -5.39 -20.75
N TYR A 111 0.18 -5.35 -20.06
CA TYR A 111 0.03 -6.02 -18.76
C TYR A 111 0.00 -7.55 -18.88
N ARG A 112 -0.57 -8.10 -19.97
CA ARG A 112 -0.46 -9.55 -20.26
C ARG A 112 0.99 -9.94 -20.57
N ASP A 113 1.69 -9.15 -21.36
CA ASP A 113 3.09 -9.41 -21.74
C ASP A 113 4.04 -9.33 -20.53
N LEU A 114 3.65 -8.58 -19.47
CA LEU A 114 4.41 -8.52 -18.23
C LEU A 114 4.55 -9.91 -17.56
N HIS A 115 3.62 -10.84 -17.77
CA HIS A 115 3.74 -12.21 -17.26
C HIS A 115 4.87 -13.01 -17.94
N ASN A 116 5.31 -12.58 -19.11
CA ASN A 116 6.35 -13.25 -19.92
C ASN A 116 7.73 -12.60 -19.77
N VAL A 117 7.89 -11.62 -18.89
CA VAL A 117 9.19 -10.99 -18.65
C VAL A 117 10.16 -11.97 -18.01
N GLN A 118 11.42 -11.89 -18.42
CA GLN A 118 12.46 -12.73 -17.85
C GLN A 118 12.94 -12.14 -16.52
N MET A 119 12.99 -12.99 -15.51
CA MET A 119 13.54 -12.66 -14.19
C MET A 119 14.84 -13.40 -13.98
N LYS A 120 15.88 -12.69 -13.54
CA LYS A 120 17.18 -13.28 -13.19
C LYS A 120 17.57 -12.88 -11.77
N GLN A 121 17.99 -13.85 -10.97
CA GLN A 121 18.57 -13.61 -9.67
C GLN A 121 20.08 -13.53 -9.77
N LEU A 122 20.69 -12.47 -9.24
CA LEU A 122 22.13 -12.24 -9.18
C LEU A 122 22.49 -11.92 -7.72
N GLY A 123 22.82 -12.94 -6.91
CA GLY A 123 22.95 -12.79 -5.47
C GLY A 123 21.62 -12.28 -4.87
N ASP A 124 21.67 -11.19 -4.12
CA ASP A 124 20.49 -10.56 -3.50
C ASP A 124 19.70 -9.64 -4.47
N ILE A 125 20.17 -9.50 -5.70
CA ILE A 125 19.56 -8.60 -6.70
C ILE A 125 18.65 -9.39 -7.63
N LYS A 126 17.39 -8.96 -7.77
CA LYS A 126 16.46 -9.45 -8.79
C LYS A 126 16.45 -8.51 -9.99
N VAL A 127 16.77 -9.05 -11.15
CA VAL A 127 16.78 -8.31 -12.43
C VAL A 127 15.58 -8.73 -13.27
N GLN A 128 14.77 -7.75 -13.66
CA GLN A 128 13.66 -7.93 -14.60
C GLN A 128 14.07 -7.42 -15.98
N PHE A 129 14.08 -8.31 -16.97
CA PHE A 129 14.23 -7.94 -18.36
C PHE A 129 12.84 -7.78 -19.00
N ASN A 130 12.49 -6.52 -19.27
CA ASN A 130 11.18 -6.15 -19.82
C ASN A 130 11.36 -5.31 -21.10
N PRO A 131 11.40 -5.94 -22.30
CA PRO A 131 11.63 -5.24 -23.57
C PRO A 131 10.59 -4.16 -23.89
N ALA A 132 9.34 -4.33 -23.44
CA ALA A 132 8.28 -3.36 -23.70
C ALA A 132 8.55 -1.99 -23.05
N ARG A 133 9.46 -1.94 -22.07
CA ARG A 133 9.84 -0.69 -21.40
C ARG A 133 10.83 0.18 -22.20
N ILE A 134 11.42 -0.32 -23.26
CA ILE A 134 12.43 0.42 -24.04
C ILE A 134 11.87 1.77 -24.54
N VAL A 135 10.59 1.81 -24.86
CA VAL A 135 9.90 3.04 -25.28
C VAL A 135 9.85 4.08 -24.16
N SER A 136 9.59 3.62 -22.92
CA SER A 136 9.50 4.50 -21.75
C SER A 136 10.87 4.91 -21.21
N THR A 137 11.82 3.98 -21.17
CA THR A 137 13.19 4.24 -20.69
C THR A 137 14.02 5.03 -21.70
N GLY A 138 13.71 4.91 -22.98
CA GLY A 138 14.35 5.67 -24.08
C GLY A 138 13.74 7.06 -24.30
N ALA A 139 12.83 7.53 -23.44
CA ALA A 139 12.24 8.85 -23.57
C ALA A 139 13.32 9.95 -23.51
N LYS A 140 13.33 10.83 -24.52
CA LYS A 140 14.22 11.98 -24.53
C LYS A 140 13.79 12.99 -23.49
N ILE A 141 14.68 13.30 -22.54
CA ILE A 141 14.44 14.20 -21.41
C ILE A 141 15.37 15.42 -21.40
N ASP A 142 16.01 15.70 -22.53
CA ASP A 142 16.79 16.94 -22.69
C ASP A 142 15.86 18.17 -22.69
N SER A 143 16.39 19.31 -22.25
CA SER A 143 15.60 20.54 -22.08
C SER A 143 14.89 20.97 -23.35
N LYS A 144 15.55 20.86 -24.51
CA LYS A 144 14.96 21.26 -25.79
C LYS A 144 13.77 20.38 -26.19
N THR A 145 13.83 19.08 -25.86
CA THR A 145 12.71 18.16 -26.10
C THR A 145 11.57 18.41 -25.12
N LEU A 146 11.88 18.64 -23.85
CA LEU A 146 10.86 18.91 -22.83
C LEU A 146 10.07 20.20 -23.07
N GLU A 147 10.74 21.25 -23.56
CA GLU A 147 10.08 22.52 -23.90
C GLU A 147 9.14 22.41 -25.08
N LYS A 148 9.44 21.53 -26.05
CA LYS A 148 8.67 21.39 -27.28
C LYS A 148 7.55 20.37 -27.21
N ARG A 149 7.66 19.37 -26.35
CA ARG A 149 6.65 18.32 -26.27
C ARG A 149 5.50 18.69 -25.35
N PRO A 150 4.24 18.37 -25.72
CA PRO A 150 3.15 18.42 -24.79
C PRO A 150 3.41 17.47 -23.61
N CYS A 151 3.18 17.94 -22.39
CA CYS A 151 3.33 17.08 -21.20
C CYS A 151 2.24 16.02 -21.16
N PHE A 152 2.60 14.75 -21.28
CA PHE A 152 1.66 13.63 -21.35
C PHE A 152 0.98 13.28 -20.01
N LEU A 153 1.39 13.91 -18.90
CA LEU A 153 0.72 13.77 -17.62
C LEU A 153 -0.36 14.83 -17.36
N CYS A 154 -0.34 15.93 -18.14
CA CYS A 154 -1.41 16.93 -18.09
C CYS A 154 -2.70 16.39 -18.68
N ASP A 155 -3.84 16.68 -18.04
CA ASP A 155 -5.18 16.20 -18.44
C ASP A 155 -5.49 16.46 -19.92
N THR A 156 -5.09 17.61 -20.43
CA THR A 156 -5.35 18.04 -21.81
C THR A 156 -4.61 17.22 -22.88
N ASN A 157 -3.52 16.53 -22.48
CA ASN A 157 -2.64 15.84 -23.42
C ASN A 157 -2.66 14.33 -23.24
N ARG A 158 -3.45 13.82 -22.30
CA ARG A 158 -3.56 12.36 -22.08
C ARG A 158 -4.39 11.70 -23.19
N PRO A 159 -4.10 10.43 -23.51
CA PRO A 159 -4.96 9.64 -24.38
C PRO A 159 -6.40 9.62 -23.87
N LYS A 160 -7.37 9.64 -24.78
CA LYS A 160 -8.82 9.63 -24.44
C LYS A 160 -9.21 8.37 -23.67
N GLU A 161 -8.53 7.28 -23.91
CA GLU A 161 -8.74 5.99 -23.25
C GLU A 161 -8.22 5.97 -21.81
N GLN A 162 -7.30 6.88 -21.45
CA GLN A 162 -6.69 6.90 -20.11
C GLN A 162 -7.61 7.55 -19.09
N MET A 163 -8.24 6.71 -18.29
CA MET A 163 -9.10 7.16 -17.19
C MET A 163 -8.26 7.73 -16.05
N ALA A 164 -8.82 8.70 -15.32
CA ALA A 164 -8.25 9.25 -14.11
C ALA A 164 -9.16 9.00 -12.91
N LYS A 165 -8.59 8.55 -11.80
CA LYS A 165 -9.24 8.55 -10.48
C LYS A 165 -8.66 9.69 -9.66
N TYR A 166 -9.49 10.63 -9.27
CA TYR A 166 -9.06 11.74 -8.42
C TYR A 166 -8.82 11.24 -6.98
N LEU A 167 -7.65 11.51 -6.44
CA LEU A 167 -7.30 11.16 -5.07
C LEU A 167 -7.73 12.27 -4.10
N ASP A 168 -7.38 13.49 -4.45
CA ASP A 168 -7.67 14.72 -3.70
C ASP A 168 -7.63 15.94 -4.63
N ASP A 169 -7.49 17.12 -4.08
CA ASP A 169 -7.38 18.36 -4.86
C ASP A 169 -6.04 18.51 -5.58
N LYS A 170 -5.02 17.74 -5.19
CA LYS A 170 -3.64 17.88 -5.67
C LYS A 170 -3.22 16.80 -6.66
N PHE A 171 -3.66 15.57 -6.47
CA PHE A 171 -3.19 14.41 -7.19
C PHE A 171 -4.31 13.58 -7.82
N SER A 172 -3.99 12.95 -8.92
CA SER A 172 -4.82 11.94 -9.60
C SER A 172 -4.09 10.62 -9.68
N LEU A 173 -4.81 9.54 -9.90
CA LEU A 173 -4.29 8.20 -10.12
C LEU A 173 -4.59 7.79 -11.55
N LEU A 174 -3.56 7.35 -12.28
CA LEU A 174 -3.64 6.85 -13.65
C LEU A 174 -3.04 5.44 -13.70
N VAL A 175 -3.58 4.56 -14.52
CA VAL A 175 -2.90 3.29 -14.80
C VAL A 175 -1.67 3.58 -15.66
N ASN A 176 -0.51 3.05 -15.25
CA ASN A 176 0.73 3.26 -15.97
C ASN A 176 0.74 2.44 -17.27
N PRO A 177 0.94 3.06 -18.46
CA PRO A 177 0.90 2.33 -19.72
C PRO A 177 2.14 1.47 -19.98
N PHE A 178 3.19 1.58 -19.18
CA PHE A 178 4.43 0.79 -19.29
C PHE A 178 4.74 0.10 -17.96
N PRO A 179 4.03 -1.00 -17.65
CA PRO A 179 4.10 -1.61 -16.33
C PRO A 179 5.44 -2.26 -16.02
N ILE A 180 5.80 -2.25 -14.72
CA ILE A 180 6.86 -3.07 -14.12
C ILE A 180 6.30 -3.93 -12.98
N LEU A 181 5.09 -3.64 -12.54
CA LEU A 181 4.38 -4.34 -11.48
C LEU A 181 3.05 -4.86 -12.02
N PRO A 182 2.51 -5.96 -11.47
CA PRO A 182 1.22 -6.51 -11.90
C PRO A 182 0.08 -5.51 -11.88
N THR A 183 0.07 -4.62 -10.88
CA THR A 183 -0.75 -3.42 -10.85
C THR A 183 0.19 -2.23 -10.72
N HIS A 184 0.18 -1.32 -11.68
CA HIS A 184 1.11 -0.20 -11.71
C HIS A 184 0.38 1.10 -12.06
N PHE A 185 0.56 2.09 -11.20
CA PHE A 185 -0.06 3.41 -11.34
C PHE A 185 0.98 4.51 -11.43
N THR A 186 0.61 5.58 -12.11
CA THR A 186 1.27 6.88 -12.04
C THR A 186 0.35 7.82 -11.28
N VAL A 187 0.90 8.59 -10.35
CA VAL A 187 0.14 9.52 -9.50
C VAL A 187 0.62 10.95 -9.78
N PRO A 188 0.18 11.57 -10.89
CA PRO A 188 0.60 12.92 -11.23
C PRO A 188 -0.13 13.98 -10.40
N ALA A 189 0.58 15.07 -10.16
CA ALA A 189 -0.05 16.29 -9.68
C ALA A 189 -1.04 16.81 -10.72
N LYS A 190 -2.20 17.33 -10.29
CA LYS A 190 -3.20 17.92 -11.20
C LYS A 190 -2.68 19.17 -11.88
N ARG A 191 -1.89 19.96 -11.16
CA ARG A 191 -1.24 21.14 -11.72
C ARG A 191 0.12 20.78 -12.26
N HIS A 192 0.46 21.26 -13.45
CA HIS A 192 1.78 21.12 -14.00
C HIS A 192 2.81 21.82 -13.10
N GLN A 193 3.75 21.05 -12.56
CA GLN A 193 4.82 21.53 -11.70
C GLN A 193 6.02 20.60 -11.82
N LEU A 194 7.22 21.11 -11.65
CA LEU A 194 8.46 20.35 -11.78
C LEU A 194 8.51 19.17 -10.79
N GLN A 195 9.13 18.09 -11.23
CA GLN A 195 9.36 16.88 -10.44
C GLN A 195 10.23 17.19 -9.22
N SER A 196 9.62 17.30 -8.05
CA SER A 196 10.30 17.58 -6.78
C SER A 196 9.56 16.96 -5.61
N ILE A 197 10.27 16.13 -4.84
CA ILE A 197 9.71 15.49 -3.65
C ILE A 197 9.62 16.44 -2.46
N LYS A 198 10.47 17.46 -2.40
CA LYS A 198 10.68 18.32 -1.22
C LYS A 198 9.40 18.87 -0.60
N LYS A 199 8.44 19.31 -1.43
CA LYS A 199 7.16 19.87 -0.98
C LYS A 199 6.02 18.83 -1.00
N ASN A 200 6.27 17.64 -1.52
CA ASN A 200 5.25 16.63 -1.79
C ASN A 200 5.48 15.33 -0.98
N TYR A 201 6.51 15.27 -0.15
CA TYR A 201 6.86 14.06 0.62
C TYR A 201 5.69 13.56 1.47
N GLY A 202 4.99 14.47 2.16
CA GLY A 202 3.84 14.12 2.99
C GLY A 202 2.65 13.51 2.23
N GLU A 203 2.57 13.68 0.92
CA GLU A 203 1.49 13.11 0.12
C GLU A 203 1.64 11.59 -0.05
N ILE A 204 2.87 11.05 0.06
CA ILE A 204 3.11 9.60 0.09
C ILE A 204 2.31 8.94 1.21
N TYR A 205 2.35 9.51 2.42
CA TYR A 205 1.62 8.96 3.57
C TYR A 205 0.11 9.03 3.38
N LYS A 206 -0.41 10.08 2.74
CA LYS A 206 -1.84 10.21 2.44
C LYS A 206 -2.30 9.14 1.44
N ILE A 207 -1.48 8.86 0.43
CA ILE A 207 -1.77 7.81 -0.55
C ILE A 207 -1.76 6.44 0.14
N LEU A 208 -0.73 6.15 0.94
CA LEU A 208 -0.59 4.88 1.66
C LEU A 208 -1.67 4.68 2.73
N SER A 209 -2.16 5.76 3.36
CA SER A 209 -3.25 5.65 4.34
C SER A 209 -4.61 5.37 3.70
N ARG A 210 -4.75 5.62 2.40
CA ARG A 210 -5.99 5.45 1.66
C ARG A 210 -6.11 4.09 0.99
N PHE A 211 -4.98 3.49 0.60
CA PHE A 211 -4.96 2.22 -0.12
C PHE A 211 -4.06 1.23 0.61
N ASP A 212 -4.64 0.07 0.91
CA ASP A 212 -3.90 -1.06 1.44
C ASP A 212 -3.21 -1.82 0.29
N ASP A 213 -2.14 -2.55 0.63
CA ASP A 213 -1.42 -3.45 -0.27
C ASP A 213 -0.78 -2.82 -1.51
N ILE A 214 -0.44 -1.54 -1.44
CA ILE A 214 0.37 -0.86 -2.44
C ILE A 214 1.70 -0.36 -1.88
N ILE A 215 2.65 -0.20 -2.78
CA ILE A 215 3.85 0.60 -2.55
C ILE A 215 3.71 1.93 -3.28
N VAL A 216 4.34 2.97 -2.76
CA VAL A 216 4.50 4.26 -3.43
C VAL A 216 5.98 4.57 -3.51
N PHE A 217 6.44 4.97 -4.68
CA PHE A 217 7.82 5.32 -4.91
C PHE A 217 7.96 6.57 -5.79
N TYR A 218 9.13 7.17 -5.74
CA TYR A 218 9.44 8.42 -6.42
C TYR A 218 10.72 8.29 -7.22
N ASN A 219 10.64 8.66 -8.49
CA ASN A 219 11.80 8.79 -9.36
C ASN A 219 12.16 10.27 -9.52
N GLY A 220 13.34 10.64 -9.08
CA GLY A 220 13.83 12.01 -9.22
C GLY A 220 14.04 12.43 -10.68
N PRO A 221 14.13 13.74 -10.98
CA PRO A 221 14.23 14.25 -12.34
C PRO A 221 15.45 13.73 -13.11
N LYS A 222 16.53 13.37 -12.40
CA LYS A 222 17.76 12.81 -12.95
C LYS A 222 17.96 11.32 -12.60
N CYS A 223 16.91 10.66 -12.11
CA CYS A 223 16.93 9.28 -11.63
C CYS A 223 15.84 8.43 -12.32
N GLY A 224 15.72 8.53 -13.63
CA GLY A 224 14.82 7.70 -14.44
C GLY A 224 13.39 8.18 -14.56
N ALA A 225 13.05 9.40 -14.11
CA ALA A 225 11.74 9.99 -14.39
C ALA A 225 11.60 10.30 -15.88
N SER A 226 10.62 9.72 -16.55
CA SER A 226 10.32 10.01 -17.98
C SER A 226 9.59 11.35 -18.19
N ALA A 227 9.05 11.92 -17.12
CA ALA A 227 8.44 13.25 -17.08
C ALA A 227 9.05 14.09 -15.95
N PRO A 228 10.32 14.54 -16.08
CA PRO A 228 10.98 15.36 -15.06
C PRO A 228 10.37 16.77 -14.95
N ASP A 229 9.58 17.16 -15.92
CA ASP A 229 8.83 18.40 -16.00
C ASP A 229 7.48 18.38 -15.28
N HIS A 230 7.01 17.20 -14.84
CA HIS A 230 5.72 17.08 -14.17
C HIS A 230 5.80 16.21 -12.90
N MET A 231 5.48 16.79 -11.76
CA MET A 231 5.49 16.10 -10.46
C MET A 231 4.56 14.89 -10.49
N HIS A 232 5.13 13.73 -10.20
CA HIS A 232 4.37 12.50 -10.06
C HIS A 232 5.06 11.52 -9.11
N PHE A 233 4.26 10.68 -8.46
CA PHE A 233 4.69 9.44 -7.84
C PHE A 233 4.33 8.27 -8.74
N GLN A 234 4.86 7.10 -8.41
CA GLN A 234 4.41 5.83 -8.90
C GLN A 234 3.90 4.98 -7.75
N ALA A 235 2.93 4.13 -8.02
CA ALA A 235 2.38 3.21 -7.03
C ALA A 235 2.07 1.87 -7.68
N GLY A 236 2.03 0.81 -6.90
CA GLY A 236 1.70 -0.51 -7.45
C GLY A 236 1.64 -1.60 -6.41
N THR A 237 1.54 -2.84 -6.87
CA THR A 237 1.42 -4.03 -6.04
C THR A 237 2.54 -4.11 -5.01
N SER A 238 2.18 -4.29 -3.74
CA SER A 238 3.12 -4.52 -2.63
C SER A 238 3.61 -5.98 -2.58
N GLY A 239 4.66 -6.24 -1.79
CA GLY A 239 5.18 -7.59 -1.54
C GLY A 239 6.04 -8.17 -2.67
N ILE A 240 6.34 -7.41 -3.72
CA ILE A 240 7.15 -7.88 -4.86
C ILE A 240 8.61 -7.41 -4.75
N ILE A 241 8.82 -6.25 -4.16
CA ILE A 241 10.15 -5.66 -4.02
C ILE A 241 10.81 -6.25 -2.76
N PRO A 242 12.00 -6.89 -2.86
CA PRO A 242 12.67 -7.53 -1.73
C PRO A 242 12.84 -6.62 -0.51
N LEU A 243 13.15 -5.35 -0.73
CA LEU A 243 13.29 -4.34 0.32
C LEU A 243 12.09 -4.24 1.28
N GLN A 244 10.89 -4.66 0.86
CA GLN A 244 9.70 -4.66 1.71
C GLN A 244 9.65 -5.80 2.73
N THR A 245 10.40 -6.87 2.49
CA THR A 245 10.40 -8.09 3.30
C THR A 245 11.67 -8.23 4.14
N GLU A 246 12.70 -7.47 3.82
CA GLU A 246 14.04 -7.56 4.43
C GLU A 246 14.31 -6.45 5.47
N TRP A 247 13.29 -5.61 5.77
CA TRP A 247 13.36 -4.50 6.74
C TRP A 247 12.44 -4.74 7.94
#